data_17806f67b221ee3c72febf8e166058d1
#
_entry.id   17806f67b221ee3c72febf8e166058d1
#
_cell.length_a   1.000
_cell.length_b   1.000
_cell.length_c   1.000
_cell.angle_alpha   90.00
_cell.angle_beta   90.00
_cell.angle_gamma   90.00
#
_symmetry.space_group_name_H-M   'P 1'
#
loop_
_entity.id
_entity.type
_entity.pdbx_description
1 polymer ?
#
loop_
_entity_poly.entity_id
_entity_poly.type
_entity_poly.pdbx_seq_one_letter_code
_entity_poly.pdbx_strand_id
1 'polypeptide(L)'
;MSTKLLPVVLASCLAVGLTACGGGSASKSGESAKDSNEVTVTNCGKKVTYPKKAERLYVNDGSIIAMALSAGAQKQIAAISSADRDKEILTAKYGADTINSLHEGVKGYMTLESVIANRPDVVVAGWDYGFSEANNLTPDNLHDKGINSYLLTESCRQKDGQSARGVMDPWNAVRTDITNLATLTGNEQTGKKAVQDMDDRLDALQKAPKARKTPTVLLFDSAKDTVFTSGSKGGPQAIINAAGAQNGAHDVNDTWVRIGWEKVAKMNPDAIAFVDYDSQPYSEKIKILESNPATKN
;
A
#
# COMPACT_ATOMS: atom_id res chain seq x y z
N MET A 1 -82.63 -21.40 7.12
CA MET A 1 -83.28 -21.19 8.44
C MET A 1 -82.35 -20.20 9.20
N SER A 2 -82.88 -19.03 9.29
CA SER A 2 -83.19 -18.20 10.47
C SER A 2 -81.90 -17.57 11.07
N THR A 3 -81.66 -16.30 10.79
CA THR A 3 -82.16 -15.06 11.45
C THR A 3 -81.64 -14.93 12.90
N LYS A 4 -80.98 -13.85 13.34
CA LYS A 4 -81.41 -12.48 13.64
C LYS A 4 -80.23 -11.81 14.38
N LEU A 5 -79.87 -10.65 14.09
CA LEU A 5 -80.26 -9.26 14.51
C LEU A 5 -79.40 -8.63 15.60
N LEU A 6 -78.99 -7.41 15.25
CA LEU A 6 -78.46 -6.28 16.00
C LEU A 6 -79.28 -5.92 17.29
N PRO A 7 -78.76 -5.00 18.19
CA PRO A 7 -78.52 -3.57 17.94
C PRO A 7 -77.33 -2.98 18.76
N VAL A 8 -76.61 -1.95 18.23
CA VAL A 8 -76.79 -0.50 18.41
C VAL A 8 -76.89 0.02 19.85
N VAL A 9 -75.98 0.82 20.31
CA VAL A 9 -76.17 2.11 21.03
C VAL A 9 -74.96 3.03 20.95
N LEU A 10 -75.26 4.22 20.52
CA LEU A 10 -74.59 5.50 20.49
C LEU A 10 -74.08 6.02 21.88
N ALA A 11 -73.07 6.87 21.85
CA ALA A 11 -73.04 8.22 22.46
C ALA A 11 -71.66 8.85 22.30
N SER A 12 -71.58 9.78 21.52
CA SER A 12 -71.16 11.20 21.47
C SER A 12 -70.42 11.74 22.71
N CYS A 13 -69.26 12.40 22.42
CA CYS A 13 -69.02 13.78 22.89
C CYS A 13 -67.83 14.44 22.16
N LEU A 14 -68.10 15.58 21.59
CA LEU A 14 -67.19 16.56 21.00
C LEU A 14 -66.24 17.17 22.01
N ALA A 15 -65.01 17.50 21.61
CA ALA A 15 -64.36 18.75 21.98
C ALA A 15 -63.39 19.17 20.90
N VAL A 16 -63.61 20.34 20.39
CA VAL A 16 -62.88 21.07 19.35
C VAL A 16 -61.67 21.74 19.97
N GLY A 17 -60.55 21.75 19.30
CA GLY A 17 -59.35 22.56 19.63
C GLY A 17 -58.50 22.77 18.43
N LEU A 18 -58.84 23.78 17.60
CA LEU A 18 -57.95 24.30 16.54
C LEU A 18 -56.85 25.13 17.19
N THR A 19 -55.58 24.87 16.85
CA THR A 19 -54.59 25.91 16.66
C THR A 19 -53.72 25.58 15.46
N ALA A 20 -53.70 26.54 14.59
CA ALA A 20 -52.95 26.54 13.32
C ALA A 20 -51.49 27.06 13.55
N CYS A 21 -50.73 26.83 12.51
CA CYS A 21 -49.50 27.54 12.06
C CYS A 21 -48.17 26.86 12.32
N GLY A 22 -47.46 26.71 11.21
CA GLY A 22 -46.03 26.69 11.15
C GLY A 22 -45.44 25.66 10.20
N GLY A 23 -45.39 25.98 8.92
CA GLY A 23 -44.67 25.16 7.91
C GLY A 23 -43.19 25.05 8.22
N GLY A 24 -42.64 23.91 7.90
CA GLY A 24 -41.24 23.60 7.93
C GLY A 24 -41.04 22.19 7.44
N SER A 25 -41.05 22.01 6.10
CA SER A 25 -40.56 20.79 5.50
C SER A 25 -39.07 20.66 5.76
N ALA A 26 -38.71 20.08 6.88
CA ALA A 26 -37.36 19.57 7.09
C ALA A 26 -37.30 18.21 6.40
N SER A 27 -36.77 18.20 5.19
CA SER A 27 -36.24 17.00 4.58
C SER A 27 -35.17 16.45 5.54
N LYS A 28 -35.52 15.45 6.33
CA LYS A 28 -34.51 14.61 6.97
C LYS A 28 -33.78 13.90 5.84
N SER A 29 -32.64 14.45 5.40
CA SER A 29 -31.60 13.69 4.75
C SER A 29 -31.31 12.51 5.69
N GLY A 30 -31.67 11.31 5.24
CA GLY A 30 -31.35 10.08 5.94
C GLY A 30 -29.84 9.98 6.04
N GLU A 31 -29.30 10.37 7.17
CA GLU A 31 -27.99 9.98 7.62
C GLU A 31 -28.11 8.48 7.88
N SER A 32 -27.67 7.67 6.88
CA SER A 32 -27.51 6.23 7.07
C SER A 32 -26.67 6.05 8.32
N ALA A 33 -27.25 5.42 9.34
CA ALA A 33 -26.49 5.01 10.52
C ALA A 33 -25.25 4.29 10.03
N LYS A 34 -24.05 4.89 10.24
CA LYS A 34 -22.78 4.23 9.96
C LYS A 34 -22.78 2.92 10.72
N ASP A 35 -22.64 1.81 10.03
CA ASP A 35 -22.48 0.52 10.67
C ASP A 35 -21.24 0.65 11.60
N SER A 36 -21.39 0.35 12.88
CA SER A 36 -20.37 0.59 13.91
C SER A 36 -19.07 -0.19 13.66
N ASN A 37 -19.05 -1.06 12.66
CA ASN A 37 -17.94 -1.92 12.29
C ASN A 37 -17.12 -1.42 11.07
N GLU A 38 -17.63 -0.45 10.31
CA GLU A 38 -16.94 0.07 9.14
C GLU A 38 -15.61 0.73 9.49
N VAL A 39 -14.60 0.49 8.64
CA VAL A 39 -13.29 1.12 8.74
C VAL A 39 -13.03 1.92 7.47
N THR A 40 -12.73 3.20 7.60
CA THR A 40 -12.40 4.07 6.47
C THR A 40 -10.95 4.55 6.57
N VAL A 41 -10.20 4.38 5.49
CA VAL A 41 -8.85 4.93 5.34
C VAL A 41 -8.76 5.76 4.05
N THR A 42 -7.72 6.59 3.93
CA THR A 42 -7.41 7.26 2.67
C THR A 42 -6.35 6.43 1.94
N ASN A 43 -6.70 5.87 0.79
CA ASN A 43 -5.80 5.11 -0.07
C ASN A 43 -5.79 5.70 -1.48
N CYS A 44 -4.62 5.95 -2.04
CA CYS A 44 -4.44 6.63 -3.33
C CYS A 44 -5.24 7.96 -3.46
N GLY A 45 -5.30 8.74 -2.37
CA GLY A 45 -6.02 10.02 -2.36
C GLY A 45 -7.55 9.92 -2.28
N LYS A 46 -8.11 8.71 -2.24
CA LYS A 46 -9.56 8.45 -2.15
C LYS A 46 -9.89 7.86 -0.77
N LYS A 47 -11.04 8.23 -0.20
CA LYS A 47 -11.58 7.53 0.97
C LYS A 47 -12.10 6.17 0.54
N VAL A 48 -11.58 5.12 1.16
CA VAL A 48 -11.98 3.73 0.95
C VAL A 48 -12.55 3.19 2.24
N THR A 49 -13.80 2.73 2.19
CA THR A 49 -14.49 2.17 3.36
C THR A 49 -14.55 0.64 3.22
N TYR A 50 -14.10 -0.03 4.26
CA TYR A 50 -14.15 -1.47 4.41
C TYR A 50 -15.32 -1.82 5.34
N PRO A 51 -16.07 -2.88 5.07
CA PRO A 51 -17.29 -3.20 5.81
C PRO A 51 -17.02 -3.59 7.27
N LYS A 52 -15.80 -3.99 7.59
CA LYS A 52 -15.32 -4.31 8.94
C LYS A 52 -13.80 -4.22 9.01
N LYS A 53 -13.23 -4.31 10.23
CA LYS A 53 -11.79 -4.52 10.41
C LYS A 53 -11.35 -5.82 9.73
N ALA A 54 -10.17 -5.76 9.09
CA ALA A 54 -9.60 -6.91 8.41
C ALA A 54 -9.14 -7.97 9.41
N GLU A 55 -9.60 -9.19 9.22
CA GLU A 55 -9.22 -10.36 10.01
C GLU A 55 -8.32 -11.32 9.24
N ARG A 56 -8.31 -11.21 7.91
CA ARG A 56 -7.60 -12.11 6.99
C ARG A 56 -6.95 -11.32 5.86
N LEU A 57 -5.69 -10.93 6.04
CA LEU A 57 -4.90 -10.29 5.01
C LEU A 57 -4.20 -11.34 4.14
N TYR A 58 -4.17 -11.13 2.83
CA TYR A 58 -3.19 -11.73 1.94
C TYR A 58 -2.19 -10.65 1.52
N VAL A 59 -0.93 -10.82 1.91
CA VAL A 59 0.11 -9.79 1.74
C VAL A 59 1.16 -10.27 0.77
N ASN A 60 1.37 -9.55 -0.33
CA ASN A 60 2.37 -9.88 -1.34
C ASN A 60 3.62 -9.02 -1.17
N ASP A 61 4.81 -9.64 -1.34
CA ASP A 61 6.12 -8.99 -1.31
C ASP A 61 6.66 -8.69 0.09
N GLY A 62 7.98 -8.93 0.27
CA GLY A 62 8.64 -8.81 1.57
C GLY A 62 8.57 -7.41 2.18
N SER A 63 8.64 -6.37 1.36
CA SER A 63 8.53 -4.98 1.84
C SER A 63 7.14 -4.68 2.41
N ILE A 64 6.08 -5.18 1.78
CA ILE A 64 4.70 -5.00 2.23
C ILE A 64 4.42 -5.85 3.46
N ILE A 65 4.97 -7.09 3.51
CA ILE A 65 4.94 -7.94 4.68
C ILE A 65 5.57 -7.23 5.88
N ALA A 66 6.73 -6.58 5.69
CA ALA A 66 7.38 -5.78 6.73
C ALA A 66 6.49 -4.63 7.22
N MET A 67 5.78 -3.94 6.34
CA MET A 67 4.83 -2.88 6.73
C MET A 67 3.65 -3.44 7.51
N ALA A 68 3.07 -4.57 7.09
CA ALA A 68 1.96 -5.22 7.80
C ALA A 68 2.39 -5.70 9.20
N LEU A 69 3.59 -6.28 9.33
CA LEU A 69 4.15 -6.68 10.63
C LEU A 69 4.44 -5.46 11.51
N SER A 70 4.99 -4.37 10.94
CA SER A 70 5.19 -3.09 11.66
C SER A 70 3.89 -2.48 12.14
N ALA A 71 2.82 -2.64 11.36
CA ALA A 71 1.46 -2.23 11.74
C ALA A 71 0.85 -3.10 12.85
N GLY A 72 1.51 -4.20 13.25
CA GLY A 72 1.01 -5.13 14.27
C GLY A 72 0.02 -6.17 13.74
N ALA A 73 -0.07 -6.35 12.42
CA ALA A 73 -1.06 -7.19 11.77
C ALA A 73 -0.71 -8.69 11.71
N GLN A 74 0.31 -9.16 12.43
CA GLN A 74 0.78 -10.56 12.36
C GLN A 74 -0.37 -11.56 12.47
N LYS A 75 -1.28 -11.35 13.43
CA LYS A 75 -2.41 -12.27 13.67
C LYS A 75 -3.46 -12.25 12.57
N GLN A 76 -3.53 -11.17 11.80
CA GLN A 76 -4.46 -10.98 10.71
C GLN A 76 -3.88 -11.45 9.36
N ILE A 77 -2.58 -11.74 9.25
CA ILE A 77 -1.99 -12.28 8.03
C ILE A 77 -2.42 -13.74 7.86
N ALA A 78 -3.34 -13.97 6.92
CA ALA A 78 -3.81 -15.31 6.57
C ALA A 78 -2.89 -16.00 5.56
N ALA A 79 -2.24 -15.24 4.67
CA ALA A 79 -1.26 -15.75 3.73
C ALA A 79 -0.29 -14.65 3.29
N ILE A 80 0.91 -15.07 2.91
CA ILE A 80 1.93 -14.23 2.28
C ILE A 80 2.35 -14.85 0.95
N SER A 81 2.98 -14.04 0.10
CA SER A 81 3.63 -14.50 -1.14
C SER A 81 4.83 -13.63 -1.47
N SER A 82 5.73 -14.14 -2.33
CA SER A 82 6.95 -13.42 -2.76
C SER A 82 7.83 -12.94 -1.60
N ALA A 83 8.01 -13.78 -0.55
CA ALA A 83 8.79 -13.45 0.64
C ALA A 83 10.22 -14.02 0.63
N ASP A 84 10.53 -14.97 -0.25
CA ASP A 84 11.75 -15.78 -0.18
C ASP A 84 13.03 -14.94 -0.14
N ARG A 85 13.11 -13.90 -0.98
CA ARG A 85 14.30 -13.02 -1.07
C ARG A 85 14.50 -12.16 0.17
N ASP A 86 13.42 -11.85 0.88
CA ASP A 86 13.44 -10.96 2.04
C ASP A 86 13.40 -11.73 3.37
N LYS A 87 13.33 -13.06 3.31
CA LYS A 87 13.15 -13.92 4.48
C LYS A 87 14.22 -13.72 5.54
N GLU A 88 15.48 -13.55 5.13
CA GLU A 88 16.60 -13.33 6.06
C GLU A 88 16.42 -12.01 6.82
N ILE A 89 16.19 -10.90 6.12
CA ILE A 89 16.02 -9.57 6.73
C ILE A 89 14.73 -9.48 7.57
N LEU A 90 13.66 -10.11 7.11
CA LEU A 90 12.42 -10.22 7.88
C LEU A 90 12.64 -11.00 9.17
N THR A 91 13.37 -12.12 9.10
CA THR A 91 13.73 -12.94 10.27
C THR A 91 14.61 -12.18 11.25
N ALA A 92 15.60 -11.44 10.75
CA ALA A 92 16.47 -10.62 11.59
C ALA A 92 15.69 -9.52 12.34
N LYS A 93 14.66 -8.97 11.74
CA LYS A 93 13.85 -7.88 12.32
C LYS A 93 12.73 -8.38 13.22
N TYR A 94 11.99 -9.40 12.82
CA TYR A 94 10.74 -9.82 13.48
C TYR A 94 10.87 -11.15 14.24
N GLY A 95 12.02 -11.83 14.13
CA GLY A 95 12.28 -13.14 14.74
C GLY A 95 11.82 -14.31 13.88
N ALA A 96 12.56 -15.42 14.02
CA ALA A 96 12.30 -16.64 13.24
C ALA A 96 10.91 -17.23 13.52
N ASP A 97 10.47 -17.23 14.76
CA ASP A 97 9.16 -17.77 15.14
C ASP A 97 8.02 -17.01 14.45
N THR A 98 8.13 -15.67 14.40
CA THR A 98 7.16 -14.83 13.69
C THR A 98 7.10 -15.19 12.21
N ILE A 99 8.25 -15.19 11.53
CA ILE A 99 8.31 -15.38 10.07
C ILE A 99 7.93 -16.81 9.68
N ASN A 100 8.38 -17.81 10.44
CA ASN A 100 8.04 -19.21 10.18
C ASN A 100 6.57 -19.54 10.49
N SER A 101 5.87 -18.72 11.28
CA SER A 101 4.43 -18.89 11.55
C SER A 101 3.54 -18.38 10.41
N LEU A 102 4.09 -17.57 9.48
CA LEU A 102 3.31 -17.04 8.36
C LEU A 102 3.09 -18.12 7.31
N HIS A 103 1.83 -18.28 6.90
CA HIS A 103 1.46 -19.23 5.85
C HIS A 103 1.85 -18.70 4.48
N GLU A 104 2.68 -19.43 3.74
CA GLU A 104 3.01 -19.12 2.35
C GLU A 104 1.90 -19.64 1.43
N GLY A 105 1.10 -18.70 0.88
CA GLY A 105 0.00 -19.04 -0.04
C GLY A 105 0.47 -19.50 -1.40
N VAL A 106 1.56 -18.93 -1.89
CA VAL A 106 2.26 -19.35 -3.12
C VAL A 106 3.67 -18.74 -3.14
N LYS A 107 4.63 -19.48 -3.71
CA LYS A 107 5.95 -18.93 -4.05
C LYS A 107 5.83 -17.91 -5.18
N GLY A 108 6.66 -16.86 -5.13
CA GLY A 108 6.57 -15.77 -6.09
C GLY A 108 5.32 -14.91 -5.91
N TYR A 109 4.90 -14.18 -6.94
CA TYR A 109 3.75 -13.30 -6.84
C TYR A 109 2.44 -14.07 -6.77
N MET A 110 1.48 -13.51 -6.00
CA MET A 110 0.15 -14.08 -5.89
C MET A 110 -0.56 -14.17 -7.25
N THR A 111 -1.42 -15.18 -7.38
CA THR A 111 -2.34 -15.35 -8.49
C THR A 111 -3.78 -15.26 -7.99
N LEU A 112 -4.73 -15.05 -8.89
CA LEU A 112 -6.15 -15.00 -8.51
C LEU A 112 -6.59 -16.31 -7.82
N GLU A 113 -6.09 -17.46 -8.29
CA GLU A 113 -6.38 -18.76 -7.71
C GLU A 113 -5.83 -18.87 -6.28
N SER A 114 -4.58 -18.42 -6.05
CA SER A 114 -3.99 -18.44 -4.71
C SER A 114 -4.73 -17.51 -3.75
N VAL A 115 -5.20 -16.35 -4.23
CA VAL A 115 -6.02 -15.43 -3.44
C VAL A 115 -7.34 -16.09 -3.04
N ILE A 116 -8.07 -16.67 -4.00
CA ILE A 116 -9.35 -17.34 -3.75
C ILE A 116 -9.18 -18.53 -2.78
N ALA A 117 -8.12 -19.33 -2.96
CA ALA A 117 -7.85 -20.49 -2.11
C ALA A 117 -7.61 -20.10 -0.64
N ASN A 118 -6.97 -18.96 -0.39
CA ASN A 118 -6.65 -18.47 0.95
C ASN A 118 -7.78 -17.64 1.60
N ARG A 119 -8.83 -17.32 0.84
CA ARG A 119 -10.03 -16.61 1.33
C ARG A 119 -9.71 -15.40 2.20
N PRO A 120 -8.93 -14.41 1.73
CA PRO A 120 -8.70 -13.18 2.45
C PRO A 120 -9.96 -12.30 2.42
N ASP A 121 -10.09 -11.42 3.40
CA ASP A 121 -11.04 -10.29 3.31
C ASP A 121 -10.40 -9.03 2.72
N VAL A 122 -9.06 -8.91 2.80
CA VAL A 122 -8.30 -7.83 2.15
C VAL A 122 -7.01 -8.37 1.54
N VAL A 123 -6.77 -8.04 0.28
CA VAL A 123 -5.49 -8.27 -0.41
C VAL A 123 -4.65 -7.00 -0.37
N VAL A 124 -3.39 -7.11 0.05
CA VAL A 124 -2.45 -5.98 0.15
C VAL A 124 -1.31 -6.20 -0.83
N ALA A 125 -1.21 -5.33 -1.83
CA ALA A 125 -0.21 -5.45 -2.90
C ALA A 125 0.09 -4.11 -3.60
N GLY A 126 1.09 -4.10 -4.48
CA GLY A 126 1.38 -3.00 -5.40
C GLY A 126 1.12 -3.39 -6.86
N TRP A 127 1.06 -2.39 -7.75
CA TRP A 127 1.02 -2.63 -9.20
C TRP A 127 2.35 -3.19 -9.69
N ASP A 128 2.29 -4.24 -10.53
CA ASP A 128 3.40 -5.01 -11.09
C ASP A 128 4.20 -5.84 -10.06
N TYR A 129 3.81 -5.79 -8.80
CA TYR A 129 4.29 -6.67 -7.73
C TYR A 129 3.12 -7.10 -6.83
N GLY A 130 2.25 -7.93 -7.41
CA GLY A 130 1.02 -8.45 -6.86
C GLY A 130 -0.15 -8.12 -7.76
N PHE A 131 -0.67 -6.89 -7.79
CA PHE A 131 -1.71 -6.52 -8.75
C PHE A 131 -1.16 -6.45 -10.16
N SER A 132 -1.91 -7.02 -11.11
CA SER A 132 -1.51 -7.12 -12.52
C SER A 132 -2.73 -7.20 -13.42
N GLU A 133 -2.86 -6.25 -14.35
CA GLU A 133 -3.91 -6.29 -15.38
C GLU A 133 -3.72 -7.49 -16.32
N ALA A 134 -2.46 -7.80 -16.66
CA ALA A 134 -2.12 -8.93 -17.53
C ALA A 134 -2.54 -10.29 -16.93
N ASN A 135 -2.53 -10.41 -15.60
CA ASN A 135 -2.91 -11.63 -14.87
C ASN A 135 -4.35 -11.57 -14.34
N ASN A 136 -5.13 -10.57 -14.74
CA ASN A 136 -6.50 -10.36 -14.28
C ASN A 136 -6.65 -10.32 -12.75
N LEU A 137 -5.60 -9.89 -12.05
CA LEU A 137 -5.58 -9.70 -10.60
C LEU A 137 -5.52 -8.21 -10.29
N THR A 138 -6.67 -7.58 -10.27
CA THR A 138 -6.83 -6.13 -10.04
C THR A 138 -7.76 -5.87 -8.85
N PRO A 139 -7.69 -4.68 -8.23
CA PRO A 139 -8.65 -4.28 -7.20
C PRO A 139 -10.11 -4.46 -7.62
N ASP A 140 -10.47 -4.08 -8.85
CA ASP A 140 -11.84 -4.20 -9.37
C ASP A 140 -12.26 -5.67 -9.49
N ASN A 141 -11.41 -6.53 -10.06
CA ASN A 141 -11.72 -7.96 -10.20
C ASN A 141 -11.85 -8.68 -8.85
N LEU A 142 -11.12 -8.23 -7.83
CA LEU A 142 -11.26 -8.72 -6.46
C LEU A 142 -12.57 -8.25 -5.83
N HIS A 143 -12.92 -6.98 -6.04
CA HIS A 143 -14.18 -6.41 -5.56
C HIS A 143 -15.39 -7.16 -6.11
N ASP A 144 -15.40 -7.49 -7.40
CA ASP A 144 -16.46 -8.30 -8.06
C ASP A 144 -16.61 -9.70 -7.43
N LYS A 145 -15.59 -10.17 -6.71
CA LYS A 145 -15.60 -11.45 -5.97
C LYS A 145 -15.83 -11.28 -4.47
N GLY A 146 -16.16 -10.05 -4.04
CA GLY A 146 -16.40 -9.74 -2.62
C GLY A 146 -15.11 -9.68 -1.78
N ILE A 147 -13.94 -9.54 -2.41
CA ILE A 147 -12.64 -9.41 -1.74
C ILE A 147 -12.18 -7.97 -1.84
N ASN A 148 -11.90 -7.34 -0.71
CA ASN A 148 -11.39 -5.98 -0.70
C ASN A 148 -9.89 -5.96 -1.04
N SER A 149 -9.38 -4.78 -1.41
CA SER A 149 -7.97 -4.58 -1.70
C SER A 149 -7.44 -3.33 -1.01
N TYR A 150 -6.16 -3.35 -0.68
CA TYR A 150 -5.39 -2.20 -0.27
C TYR A 150 -4.20 -2.06 -1.22
N LEU A 151 -4.17 -0.96 -1.97
CA LEU A 151 -3.07 -0.67 -2.88
C LEU A 151 -1.96 0.06 -2.14
N LEU A 152 -0.72 -0.45 -2.20
CA LEU A 152 0.44 0.20 -1.61
C LEU A 152 0.56 1.66 -2.11
N THR A 153 0.75 2.61 -1.21
CA THR A 153 0.70 4.05 -1.52
C THR A 153 1.78 4.47 -2.53
N GLU A 154 2.97 3.88 -2.47
CA GLU A 154 4.02 4.08 -3.49
C GLU A 154 3.53 3.69 -4.88
N SER A 155 2.70 2.67 -4.97
CA SER A 155 2.17 2.12 -6.21
C SER A 155 0.95 2.89 -6.76
N CYS A 156 0.41 3.86 -6.04
CA CYS A 156 -0.69 4.68 -6.52
C CYS A 156 -0.32 5.41 -7.80
N ARG A 157 -1.13 5.26 -8.84
CA ARG A 157 -0.95 5.96 -10.11
C ARG A 157 -1.15 7.46 -9.93
N GLN A 158 -0.30 8.28 -10.54
CA GLN A 158 -0.39 9.75 -10.45
C GLN A 158 -1.65 10.29 -11.12
N LYS A 159 -2.09 9.64 -12.19
CA LYS A 159 -3.36 9.90 -12.88
C LYS A 159 -3.99 8.60 -13.32
N ASP A 160 -5.32 8.56 -13.34
CA ASP A 160 -6.06 7.42 -13.85
C ASP A 160 -5.65 7.12 -15.31
N GLY A 161 -5.43 5.84 -15.61
CA GLY A 161 -5.02 5.36 -16.94
C GLY A 161 -3.55 5.58 -17.31
N GLN A 162 -2.72 6.19 -16.45
CA GLN A 162 -1.28 6.34 -16.67
C GLN A 162 -0.49 5.29 -15.88
N SER A 163 0.72 4.98 -16.36
CA SER A 163 1.62 4.04 -15.68
C SER A 163 2.44 4.69 -14.57
N ALA A 164 2.69 6.01 -14.63
CA ALA A 164 3.49 6.72 -13.65
C ALA A 164 2.88 6.64 -12.24
N ARG A 165 3.69 6.27 -11.26
CA ARG A 165 3.30 5.97 -9.87
C ARG A 165 3.94 6.94 -8.88
N GLY A 166 3.46 6.89 -7.62
CA GLY A 166 3.99 7.69 -6.52
C GLY A 166 3.34 9.06 -6.42
N VAL A 167 2.35 9.17 -5.55
CA VAL A 167 1.54 10.38 -5.35
C VAL A 167 2.04 11.28 -4.22
N MET A 168 3.02 10.83 -3.45
CA MET A 168 3.60 11.58 -2.33
C MET A 168 5.08 11.26 -2.12
N ASP A 169 5.69 11.91 -1.13
CA ASP A 169 7.05 11.58 -0.68
C ASP A 169 7.13 10.13 -0.19
N PRO A 170 8.20 9.37 -0.51
CA PRO A 170 8.26 7.95 -0.17
C PRO A 170 8.20 7.64 1.33
N TRP A 171 8.80 8.47 2.21
CA TRP A 171 8.66 8.25 3.66
C TRP A 171 7.23 8.50 4.14
N ASN A 172 6.54 9.48 3.55
CA ASN A 172 5.12 9.71 3.83
C ASN A 172 4.24 8.56 3.33
N ALA A 173 4.60 7.93 2.20
CA ALA A 173 3.93 6.74 1.70
C ALA A 173 4.03 5.59 2.72
N VAL A 174 5.24 5.29 3.22
CA VAL A 174 5.45 4.24 4.23
C VAL A 174 4.69 4.53 5.52
N ARG A 175 4.71 5.79 6.01
CA ARG A 175 3.92 6.20 7.20
C ARG A 175 2.42 5.96 6.99
N THR A 176 1.94 6.35 5.82
CA THR A 176 0.53 6.18 5.43
C THR A 176 0.15 4.72 5.40
N ASP A 177 0.96 3.87 4.78
CA ASP A 177 0.68 2.44 4.66
C ASP A 177 0.68 1.73 6.02
N ILE A 178 1.68 1.99 6.87
CA ILE A 178 1.72 1.42 8.24
C ILE A 178 0.50 1.89 9.04
N THR A 179 0.15 3.18 8.97
CA THR A 179 -1.01 3.74 9.69
C THR A 179 -2.32 3.14 9.20
N ASN A 180 -2.51 3.07 7.88
CA ASN A 180 -3.71 2.51 7.28
C ASN A 180 -3.87 1.02 7.58
N LEU A 181 -2.79 0.23 7.46
CA LEU A 181 -2.82 -1.21 7.78
C LEU A 181 -3.12 -1.44 9.27
N ALA A 182 -2.56 -0.61 10.16
CA ALA A 182 -2.86 -0.66 11.58
C ALA A 182 -4.34 -0.34 11.86
N THR A 183 -4.90 0.67 11.19
CA THR A 183 -6.31 1.04 11.29
C THR A 183 -7.21 -0.05 10.75
N LEU A 184 -6.88 -0.62 9.59
CA LEU A 184 -7.63 -1.73 8.98
C LEU A 184 -7.69 -2.97 9.88
N THR A 185 -6.64 -3.23 10.64
CA THR A 185 -6.52 -4.42 11.48
C THR A 185 -6.80 -4.18 12.97
N GLY A 186 -7.09 -2.91 13.36
CA GLY A 186 -7.37 -2.53 14.73
C GLY A 186 -6.14 -2.53 15.66
N ASN A 187 -4.96 -2.29 15.07
CA ASN A 187 -3.68 -2.27 15.79
C ASN A 187 -3.06 -0.86 15.84
N GLU A 188 -3.88 0.19 15.93
CA GLU A 188 -3.51 1.61 15.74
C GLU A 188 -2.35 2.04 16.65
N GLN A 189 -2.30 1.53 17.89
CA GLN A 189 -1.22 1.86 18.82
C GLN A 189 0.13 1.28 18.38
N THR A 190 0.14 0.07 17.84
CA THR A 190 1.36 -0.57 17.31
C THR A 190 1.86 0.17 16.08
N GLY A 191 0.96 0.48 15.15
CA GLY A 191 1.31 1.26 13.95
C GLY A 191 1.86 2.65 14.30
N LYS A 192 1.23 3.36 15.23
CA LYS A 192 1.70 4.66 15.71
C LYS A 192 3.13 4.57 16.28
N LYS A 193 3.41 3.55 17.10
CA LYS A 193 4.75 3.34 17.64
C LYS A 193 5.77 3.06 16.54
N ALA A 194 5.44 2.22 15.56
CA ALA A 194 6.33 1.91 14.46
C ALA A 194 6.66 3.15 13.60
N VAL A 195 5.67 4.01 13.35
CA VAL A 195 5.89 5.29 12.66
C VAL A 195 6.78 6.21 13.49
N GLN A 196 6.54 6.33 14.79
CA GLN A 196 7.39 7.15 15.68
C GLN A 196 8.84 6.65 15.71
N ASP A 197 9.06 5.33 15.87
CA ASP A 197 10.41 4.75 15.84
C ASP A 197 11.14 5.02 14.52
N MET A 198 10.41 5.05 13.40
CA MET A 198 10.96 5.42 12.09
C MET A 198 11.33 6.89 12.04
N ASP A 199 10.46 7.78 12.53
CA ASP A 199 10.70 9.22 12.53
C ASP A 199 11.89 9.60 13.40
N ASP A 200 12.01 9.00 14.59
CA ASP A 200 13.16 9.22 15.49
C ASP A 200 14.48 8.83 14.81
N ARG A 201 14.50 7.74 14.04
CA ARG A 201 15.68 7.31 13.25
C ARG A 201 15.99 8.26 12.11
N LEU A 202 14.99 8.75 11.39
CA LEU A 202 15.16 9.73 10.31
C LEU A 202 15.68 11.05 10.86
N ASP A 203 15.17 11.51 11.99
CA ASP A 203 15.68 12.71 12.68
C ASP A 203 17.14 12.56 13.13
N ALA A 204 17.52 11.38 13.62
CA ALA A 204 18.91 11.08 13.96
C ALA A 204 19.82 11.13 12.73
N LEU A 205 19.38 10.57 11.58
CA LEU A 205 20.11 10.63 10.32
C LEU A 205 20.23 12.06 9.78
N GLN A 206 19.19 12.89 9.94
CA GLN A 206 19.26 14.30 9.53
C GLN A 206 20.30 15.09 10.33
N LYS A 207 20.48 14.77 11.61
CA LYS A 207 21.46 15.39 12.51
C LYS A 207 22.87 14.83 12.36
N ALA A 208 23.04 13.70 11.67
CA ALA A 208 24.34 13.09 11.44
C ALA A 208 25.26 13.98 10.58
N PRO A 209 26.58 13.89 10.75
CA PRO A 209 27.53 14.61 9.91
C PRO A 209 27.29 14.34 8.42
N LYS A 210 27.32 15.39 7.62
CA LYS A 210 27.13 15.31 6.17
C LYS A 210 28.45 15.42 5.44
N ALA A 211 28.56 14.83 4.26
CA ALA A 211 29.68 15.00 3.37
C ALA A 211 29.81 16.48 2.95
N ARG A 212 31.02 16.96 2.73
CA ARG A 212 31.27 18.35 2.27
C ARG A 212 30.65 18.63 0.90
N LYS A 213 30.63 17.63 0.03
CA LYS A 213 29.94 17.62 -1.27
C LYS A 213 28.90 16.51 -1.22
N THR A 214 27.64 16.81 -1.57
CA THR A 214 26.58 15.82 -1.68
C THR A 214 26.91 14.84 -2.81
N PRO A 215 27.14 13.54 -2.53
CA PRO A 215 27.42 12.58 -3.58
C PRO A 215 26.18 12.24 -4.37
N THR A 216 26.36 11.97 -5.66
CA THR A 216 25.31 11.43 -6.53
C THR A 216 25.39 9.91 -6.52
N VAL A 217 24.26 9.24 -6.26
CA VAL A 217 24.15 7.77 -6.22
C VAL A 217 23.21 7.31 -7.32
N LEU A 218 23.66 6.40 -8.18
CA LEU A 218 22.81 5.65 -9.09
C LEU A 218 22.35 4.37 -8.39
N LEU A 219 21.04 4.16 -8.27
CA LEU A 219 20.52 2.82 -7.99
C LEU A 219 20.51 2.03 -9.31
N PHE A 220 21.16 0.89 -9.33
CA PHE A 220 21.19 -0.03 -10.47
C PHE A 220 20.45 -1.31 -10.09
N ASP A 221 19.20 -1.40 -10.50
CA ASP A 221 18.40 -2.60 -10.25
C ASP A 221 18.76 -3.71 -11.25
N SER A 222 18.51 -3.47 -12.53
CA SER A 222 18.81 -4.40 -13.62
C SER A 222 19.02 -3.67 -14.93
N ALA A 223 19.67 -4.31 -15.87
CA ALA A 223 19.87 -3.73 -17.20
C ALA A 223 19.86 -4.77 -18.31
N LYS A 224 19.42 -4.32 -19.47
CA LYS A 224 19.58 -4.96 -20.79
C LYS A 224 19.78 -3.84 -21.81
N ASP A 225 18.76 -3.47 -22.56
CA ASP A 225 18.78 -2.34 -23.50
C ASP A 225 18.69 -0.99 -22.79
N THR A 226 18.16 -0.98 -21.59
CA THR A 226 17.97 0.18 -20.69
C THR A 226 18.29 -0.24 -19.26
N VAL A 227 18.57 0.74 -18.41
CA VAL A 227 18.79 0.51 -16.98
C VAL A 227 17.47 0.70 -16.23
N PHE A 228 17.09 -0.29 -15.41
CA PHE A 228 15.98 -0.17 -14.46
C PHE A 228 16.50 0.44 -13.17
N THR A 229 15.86 1.50 -12.72
CA THR A 229 16.28 2.31 -11.57
C THR A 229 15.06 2.91 -10.87
N SER A 230 15.31 3.64 -9.78
CA SER A 230 14.27 4.36 -9.05
C SER A 230 14.30 5.86 -9.34
N GLY A 231 13.15 6.40 -9.70
CA GLY A 231 12.93 7.85 -9.79
C GLY A 231 12.68 8.50 -8.41
N SER A 232 12.17 9.74 -8.45
CA SER A 232 11.99 10.59 -7.25
C SER A 232 10.87 10.16 -6.31
N LYS A 233 10.06 9.16 -6.68
CA LYS A 233 8.90 8.71 -5.91
C LYS A 233 9.07 7.31 -5.30
N GLY A 234 10.15 6.61 -5.61
CA GLY A 234 10.41 5.28 -5.08
C GLY A 234 11.13 5.27 -3.73
N GLY A 235 11.06 4.16 -3.01
CA GLY A 235 11.73 3.96 -1.73
C GLY A 235 13.24 4.26 -1.75
N PRO A 236 14.01 3.87 -2.80
CA PRO A 236 15.43 4.20 -2.91
C PRO A 236 15.74 5.70 -2.87
N GLN A 237 14.89 6.55 -3.46
CA GLN A 237 15.03 8.01 -3.36
C GLN A 237 15.06 8.46 -1.90
N ALA A 238 14.15 7.94 -1.08
CA ALA A 238 14.05 8.28 0.33
C ALA A 238 15.30 7.84 1.12
N ILE A 239 15.79 6.63 0.85
CA ILE A 239 16.99 6.07 1.51
C ILE A 239 18.24 6.86 1.14
N ILE A 240 18.43 7.15 -0.15
CA ILE A 240 19.57 7.93 -0.66
C ILE A 240 19.58 9.32 -0.03
N ASN A 241 18.42 9.99 0.03
CA ASN A 241 18.31 11.32 0.65
C ASN A 241 18.58 11.26 2.16
N ALA A 242 18.07 10.27 2.87
CA ALA A 242 18.30 10.10 4.31
C ALA A 242 19.79 9.86 4.61
N ALA A 243 20.51 9.17 3.72
CA ALA A 243 21.95 8.98 3.79
C ALA A 243 22.76 10.27 3.48
N GLY A 244 22.12 11.36 3.07
CA GLY A 244 22.77 12.62 2.72
C GLY A 244 23.36 12.66 1.31
N ALA A 245 22.84 11.81 0.41
CA ALA A 245 23.21 11.76 -1.00
C ALA A 245 22.07 12.23 -1.90
N GLN A 246 22.32 12.37 -3.19
CA GLN A 246 21.34 12.69 -4.22
C GLN A 246 21.14 11.47 -5.13
N ASN A 247 19.90 11.10 -5.38
CA ASN A 247 19.59 10.08 -6.38
C ASN A 247 19.87 10.62 -7.79
N GLY A 248 20.64 9.89 -8.60
CA GLY A 248 20.96 10.26 -9.98
C GLY A 248 19.75 10.40 -10.89
N ALA A 249 18.65 9.73 -10.57
CA ALA A 249 17.38 9.83 -11.30
C ALA A 249 16.31 10.68 -10.58
N HIS A 250 16.72 11.59 -9.69
CA HIS A 250 15.80 12.45 -8.91
C HIS A 250 14.89 13.36 -9.76
N ASP A 251 15.25 13.61 -11.01
CA ASP A 251 14.47 14.39 -11.98
C ASP A 251 13.36 13.59 -12.66
N VAL A 252 13.31 12.27 -12.44
CA VAL A 252 12.28 11.40 -12.99
C VAL A 252 11.12 11.26 -12.00
N ASN A 253 9.98 11.85 -12.35
CA ASN A 253 8.80 11.85 -11.48
C ASN A 253 8.01 10.54 -11.57
N ASP A 254 8.61 9.45 -11.11
CA ASP A 254 8.01 8.12 -11.03
C ASP A 254 8.67 7.33 -9.88
N THR A 255 8.17 6.14 -9.58
CA THR A 255 8.76 5.22 -8.61
C THR A 255 9.89 4.42 -9.22
N TRP A 256 9.57 3.47 -10.09
CA TRP A 256 10.51 2.60 -10.77
C TRP A 256 10.41 2.79 -12.27
N VAL A 257 11.55 3.06 -12.92
CA VAL A 257 11.60 3.47 -14.33
C VAL A 257 12.75 2.83 -15.09
N ARG A 258 12.59 2.76 -16.40
CA ARG A 258 13.67 2.45 -17.32
C ARG A 258 14.25 3.72 -17.91
N ILE A 259 15.57 3.88 -17.84
CA ILE A 259 16.30 5.01 -18.38
C ILE A 259 17.33 4.54 -19.42
N GLY A 260 17.58 5.38 -20.41
CA GLY A 260 18.60 5.12 -21.42
C GLY A 260 20.02 5.25 -20.90
N TRP A 261 20.95 4.53 -21.50
CA TRP A 261 22.37 4.55 -21.16
C TRP A 261 23.01 5.93 -21.26
N GLU A 262 22.56 6.79 -22.19
CA GLU A 262 23.02 8.18 -22.28
C GLU A 262 22.68 8.99 -21.02
N LYS A 263 21.50 8.75 -20.40
CA LYS A 263 21.14 9.39 -19.14
C LYS A 263 22.03 8.90 -18.01
N VAL A 264 22.34 7.61 -17.95
CA VAL A 264 23.26 7.03 -16.98
C VAL A 264 24.66 7.67 -17.09
N ALA A 265 25.19 7.76 -18.30
CA ALA A 265 26.49 8.40 -18.54
C ALA A 265 26.51 9.89 -18.11
N LYS A 266 25.44 10.63 -18.41
CA LYS A 266 25.32 12.05 -18.02
C LYS A 266 25.23 12.27 -16.50
N MET A 267 24.71 11.30 -15.76
CA MET A 267 24.62 11.39 -14.28
C MET A 267 25.99 11.48 -13.64
N ASN A 268 26.99 10.80 -14.20
CA ASN A 268 28.33 10.67 -13.65
C ASN A 268 28.30 10.43 -12.13
N PRO A 269 27.75 9.34 -11.64
CA PRO A 269 27.49 9.10 -10.22
C PRO A 269 28.81 8.92 -9.45
N ASP A 270 28.86 9.44 -8.23
CA ASP A 270 29.99 9.23 -7.31
C ASP A 270 29.99 7.77 -6.74
N ALA A 271 28.80 7.13 -6.74
CA ALA A 271 28.64 5.74 -6.30
C ALA A 271 27.46 5.05 -7.01
N ILE A 272 27.52 3.73 -7.12
CA ILE A 272 26.44 2.87 -7.66
C ILE A 272 26.03 1.89 -6.57
N ALA A 273 24.72 1.88 -6.24
CA ALA A 273 24.10 0.89 -5.38
C ALA A 273 23.42 -0.17 -6.25
N PHE A 274 23.89 -1.40 -6.17
CA PHE A 274 23.28 -2.52 -6.91
C PHE A 274 22.20 -3.21 -6.08
N VAL A 275 21.07 -3.51 -6.72
CA VAL A 275 20.14 -4.50 -6.17
C VAL A 275 20.63 -5.87 -6.64
N ASP A 276 20.93 -6.77 -5.72
CA ASP A 276 21.51 -8.08 -6.05
C ASP A 276 20.41 -9.12 -6.22
N TYR A 277 20.41 -9.81 -7.38
CA TYR A 277 19.47 -10.87 -7.72
C TYR A 277 20.20 -12.10 -8.25
N ASP A 278 19.76 -13.28 -7.90
CA ASP A 278 20.29 -14.53 -8.47
C ASP A 278 20.19 -14.57 -9.99
N SER A 279 19.13 -13.97 -10.55
CA SER A 279 18.91 -13.89 -11.99
C SER A 279 19.80 -12.88 -12.72
N GLN A 280 20.33 -11.89 -12.01
CA GLN A 280 21.30 -10.91 -12.49
C GLN A 280 22.15 -10.41 -11.31
N PRO A 281 23.19 -11.13 -10.89
CA PRO A 281 24.02 -10.77 -9.75
C PRO A 281 24.82 -9.49 -10.02
N TYR A 282 25.19 -8.78 -8.94
CA TYR A 282 25.90 -7.50 -9.05
C TYR A 282 27.18 -7.59 -9.89
N SER A 283 27.88 -8.74 -9.87
CA SER A 283 29.08 -8.96 -10.67
C SER A 283 28.80 -8.95 -12.18
N GLU A 284 27.63 -9.42 -12.62
CA GLU A 284 27.18 -9.32 -14.00
C GLU A 284 26.83 -7.87 -14.36
N LYS A 285 26.19 -7.15 -13.46
CA LYS A 285 25.83 -5.73 -13.64
C LYS A 285 27.07 -4.86 -13.80
N ILE A 286 28.16 -5.14 -13.07
CA ILE A 286 29.45 -4.47 -13.24
C ILE A 286 29.96 -4.72 -14.67
N LYS A 287 29.97 -5.97 -15.15
CA LYS A 287 30.41 -6.30 -16.53
C LYS A 287 29.57 -5.58 -17.59
N ILE A 288 28.27 -5.45 -17.37
CA ILE A 288 27.38 -4.70 -18.26
C ILE A 288 27.80 -3.24 -18.32
N LEU A 289 28.07 -2.60 -17.19
CA LEU A 289 28.54 -1.21 -17.14
C LEU A 289 29.90 -1.02 -17.82
N GLU A 290 30.87 -1.90 -17.57
CA GLU A 290 32.21 -1.85 -18.12
C GLU A 290 32.23 -2.11 -19.65
N SER A 291 31.29 -2.90 -20.17
CA SER A 291 31.20 -3.20 -21.59
C SER A 291 30.34 -2.23 -22.41
N ASN A 292 29.50 -1.44 -21.74
CA ASN A 292 28.58 -0.54 -22.43
C ASN A 292 29.34 0.68 -22.99
N PRO A 293 29.21 1.02 -24.28
CA PRO A 293 29.91 2.15 -24.90
C PRO A 293 29.67 3.51 -24.21
N ALA A 294 28.53 3.69 -23.56
CA ALA A 294 28.18 4.96 -22.89
C ALA A 294 28.83 5.10 -21.50
N THR A 295 29.24 4.01 -20.85
CA THR A 295 29.68 4.01 -19.44
C THR A 295 31.10 3.45 -19.22
N LYS A 296 31.73 2.88 -20.24
CA LYS A 296 33.04 2.18 -20.13
C LYS A 296 34.27 3.08 -19.97
N ASN A 297 34.11 4.43 -20.02
CA ASN A 297 35.20 5.42 -19.94
C ASN A 297 35.21 6.11 -18.60
#